data_686a5971336db2fa4974aeb504514b60
#
_entry.id   686a5971336db2fa4974aeb504514b60
#
_cell.length_a   1.000
_cell.length_b   1.000
_cell.length_c   1.000
_cell.angle_alpha   90.00
_cell.angle_beta   90.00
_cell.angle_gamma   90.00
#
_symmetry.space_group_name_H-M   'P 1'
#
loop_
_entity.id
_entity.type
_entity.pdbx_description
1 polymer ?
#
loop_
_entity_poly.entity_id
_entity_poly.type
_entity_poly.pdbx_seq_one_letter_code
_entity_poly.pdbx_strand_id
1 'polypeptide(L)'
;MAKLSELQKYLDYEFSTGVYTGEDYKKFQNKYINYLRSICKERGWEVVNVGRGHYYFSLFIKEEDKCTFLCISDVRYFHNNWYNNILVRTAKHEKDYTGGQNMYTSLERLPTTLAWMFKERCR
;
A
#
# COMPACT_ATOMS: atom_id res chain seq x y z
N MET A 1 -8.35 -12.66 8.86
CA MET A 1 -7.77 -11.32 8.70
C MET A 1 -6.25 -11.43 8.65
N ALA A 2 -5.63 -10.86 7.63
CA ALA A 2 -4.17 -10.85 7.54
C ALA A 2 -3.59 -9.90 8.59
N LYS A 3 -2.58 -10.36 9.32
CA LYS A 3 -1.86 -9.55 10.30
C LYS A 3 -0.55 -9.07 9.68
N LEU A 4 -0.07 -7.93 10.15
CA LEU A 4 1.20 -7.37 9.67
C LEU A 4 2.34 -8.39 9.78
N SER A 5 2.43 -9.11 10.89
CA SER A 5 3.46 -10.11 11.10
C SER A 5 3.42 -11.26 10.10
N GLU A 6 2.23 -11.67 9.70
CA GLU A 6 2.06 -12.75 8.71
C GLU A 6 2.47 -12.27 7.32
N LEU A 7 2.10 -11.05 6.98
CA LEU A 7 2.48 -10.45 5.70
C LEU A 7 4.00 -10.28 5.63
N GLN A 8 4.62 -9.82 6.72
CA GLN A 8 6.06 -9.63 6.79
C GLN A 8 6.81 -10.96 6.63
N LYS A 9 6.35 -12.00 7.31
CA LYS A 9 6.93 -13.35 7.20
C LYS A 9 6.85 -13.88 5.76
N TYR A 10 5.73 -13.67 5.10
CA TYR A 10 5.55 -14.09 3.72
C TYR A 10 6.58 -13.41 2.81
N LEU A 11 6.74 -12.12 2.96
CA LEU A 11 7.70 -11.35 2.18
C LEU A 11 9.14 -11.80 2.45
N ASP A 12 9.49 -11.96 3.72
CA ASP A 12 10.81 -12.38 4.12
C ASP A 12 11.16 -13.78 3.58
N TYR A 13 10.21 -14.69 3.65
CA TYR A 13 10.37 -16.06 3.15
C TYR A 13 10.61 -16.06 1.64
N GLU A 14 9.73 -15.45 0.88
CA GLU A 14 9.81 -15.43 -0.58
C GLU A 14 11.11 -14.77 -1.05
N PHE A 15 11.53 -13.72 -0.37
CA PHE A 15 12.77 -13.03 -0.70
C PHE A 15 13.99 -13.89 -0.40
N SER A 16 14.02 -14.54 0.78
CA SER A 16 15.18 -15.30 1.22
C SER A 16 15.42 -16.57 0.40
N THR A 17 14.37 -17.18 -0.13
CA THR A 17 14.48 -18.40 -0.94
C THR A 17 14.88 -18.13 -2.38
N GLY A 18 14.79 -16.91 -2.84
CA GLY A 18 15.08 -16.56 -4.23
C GLY A 18 14.04 -17.07 -5.23
N VAL A 19 12.93 -17.59 -4.76
CA VAL A 19 11.86 -18.14 -5.60
C VAL A 19 10.68 -17.14 -5.62
N TYR A 20 10.89 -16.04 -6.27
CA TYR A 20 9.86 -15.00 -6.38
C TYR A 20 9.37 -14.94 -7.84
N THR A 21 8.22 -15.50 -8.10
CA THR A 21 7.62 -15.60 -9.44
C THR A 21 6.46 -14.62 -9.59
N GLY A 22 5.90 -14.54 -10.81
CA GLY A 22 4.69 -13.77 -11.07
C GLY A 22 3.48 -14.25 -10.24
N GLU A 23 3.40 -15.55 -9.98
CA GLU A 23 2.35 -16.12 -9.13
C GLU A 23 2.52 -15.66 -7.68
N ASP A 24 3.75 -15.64 -7.20
CA ASP A 24 4.06 -15.18 -5.85
C ASP A 24 3.71 -13.70 -5.68
N TYR A 25 3.95 -12.91 -6.71
CA TYR A 25 3.60 -11.51 -6.69
C TYR A 25 2.07 -11.31 -6.62
N LYS A 26 1.30 -12.12 -7.33
CA LYS A 26 -0.16 -12.07 -7.24
C LYS A 26 -0.65 -12.41 -5.84
N LYS A 27 -0.06 -13.43 -5.22
CA LYS A 27 -0.38 -13.78 -3.82
C LYS A 27 -0.04 -12.64 -2.88
N PHE A 28 1.12 -12.03 -3.07
CA PHE A 28 1.55 -10.87 -2.30
C PHE A 28 0.56 -9.72 -2.44
N GLN A 29 0.17 -9.37 -3.67
CA GLN A 29 -0.80 -8.32 -3.90
C GLN A 29 -2.12 -8.58 -3.16
N ASN A 30 -2.63 -9.80 -3.24
CA ASN A 30 -3.88 -10.16 -2.58
C ASN A 30 -3.79 -10.07 -1.06
N LYS A 31 -2.71 -10.57 -0.48
CA LYS A 31 -2.49 -10.49 0.97
C LYS A 31 -2.36 -9.05 1.42
N TYR A 32 -1.65 -8.25 0.65
CA TYR A 32 -1.42 -6.84 0.96
C TYR A 32 -2.72 -6.04 0.91
N ILE A 33 -3.50 -6.24 -0.15
CA ILE A 33 -4.79 -5.55 -0.32
C ILE A 33 -5.75 -5.94 0.80
N ASN A 34 -5.81 -7.22 1.16
CA ASN A 34 -6.66 -7.68 2.25
C ASN A 34 -6.24 -7.08 3.59
N TYR A 35 -4.94 -6.98 3.82
CA TYR A 35 -4.41 -6.31 5.01
C TYR A 35 -4.85 -4.84 5.05
N LEU A 36 -4.70 -4.12 3.94
CA LEU A 36 -5.11 -2.72 3.86
C LEU A 36 -6.61 -2.55 4.09
N ARG A 37 -7.43 -3.42 3.51
CA ARG A 37 -8.88 -3.38 3.73
C ARG A 37 -9.23 -3.57 5.19
N SER A 38 -8.51 -4.45 5.89
CA SER A 38 -8.73 -4.68 7.31
C SER A 38 -8.45 -3.44 8.15
N ILE A 39 -7.29 -2.81 7.95
CA ILE A 39 -6.94 -1.62 8.73
C ILE A 39 -7.82 -0.43 8.37
N CYS A 40 -8.21 -0.31 7.10
CA CYS A 40 -9.10 0.75 6.65
C CYS A 40 -10.49 0.62 7.27
N LYS A 41 -11.01 -0.60 7.33
CA LYS A 41 -12.31 -0.86 7.92
C LYS A 41 -12.38 -0.44 9.38
N GLU A 42 -11.32 -0.68 10.13
CA GLU A 42 -11.24 -0.29 11.53
C GLU A 42 -11.26 1.22 11.74
N ARG A 43 -10.83 1.99 10.73
CA ARG A 43 -10.68 3.44 10.81
C ARG A 43 -11.75 4.21 10.04
N GLY A 44 -12.71 3.52 9.43
CA GLY A 44 -13.73 4.16 8.62
C GLY A 44 -13.19 4.65 7.27
N TRP A 45 -12.10 4.07 6.81
CA TRP A 45 -11.54 4.34 5.50
C TRP A 45 -11.96 3.26 4.50
N GLU A 46 -11.86 3.57 3.22
CA GLU A 46 -12.25 2.65 2.14
C GLU A 46 -11.15 2.54 1.10
N VAL A 47 -10.82 1.30 0.71
CA VAL A 47 -9.91 1.03 -0.41
C VAL A 47 -10.73 1.05 -1.70
N VAL A 48 -10.32 1.87 -2.66
CA VAL A 48 -11.01 2.01 -3.95
C VAL A 48 -10.03 2.00 -5.10
N ASN A 49 -10.52 1.67 -6.28
CA ASN A 49 -9.82 1.76 -7.56
C ASN A 49 -8.45 1.06 -7.56
N VAL A 50 -8.45 -0.24 -7.26
CA VAL A 50 -7.23 -1.05 -7.24
C VAL A 50 -6.76 -1.31 -8.67
N GLY A 51 -5.49 -0.95 -8.96
CA GLY A 51 -4.82 -1.22 -10.22
C GLY A 51 -3.67 -2.20 -10.02
N ARG A 52 -3.61 -3.25 -10.83
CA ARG A 52 -2.58 -4.29 -10.72
C ARG A 52 -1.65 -4.25 -11.92
N GLY A 53 -0.34 -4.12 -11.68
CA GLY A 53 0.69 -4.14 -12.70
C GLY A 53 1.68 -5.28 -12.47
N HIS A 54 2.66 -5.42 -13.36
CA HIS A 54 3.71 -6.44 -13.25
C HIS A 54 4.72 -6.13 -12.16
N TYR A 55 5.05 -4.85 -11.98
CA TYR A 55 6.10 -4.42 -11.08
C TYR A 55 5.60 -3.57 -9.93
N TYR A 56 4.31 -3.26 -9.93
CA TYR A 56 3.69 -2.45 -8.90
C TYR A 56 2.20 -2.72 -8.90
N PHE A 57 1.55 -2.35 -7.82
CA PHE A 57 0.10 -2.19 -7.80
C PHE A 57 -0.22 -0.90 -7.08
N SER A 58 -1.37 -0.34 -7.40
CA SER A 58 -1.78 0.94 -6.85
C SER A 58 -3.22 0.87 -6.38
N LEU A 59 -3.58 1.77 -5.48
CA LEU A 59 -4.96 1.90 -5.02
C LEU A 59 -5.14 3.27 -4.40
N PHE A 60 -6.38 3.61 -4.15
CA PHE A 60 -6.71 4.83 -3.43
C PHE A 60 -7.38 4.47 -2.12
N ILE A 61 -7.11 5.26 -1.09
CA ILE A 61 -7.77 5.12 0.21
C ILE A 61 -8.52 6.42 0.50
N LYS A 62 -9.79 6.29 0.81
CA LYS A 62 -10.68 7.44 1.05
C LYS A 62 -11.13 7.50 2.49
N GLU A 63 -11.19 8.72 3.01
CA GLU A 63 -11.89 9.05 4.24
C GLU A 63 -12.92 10.13 3.89
N GLU A 64 -14.19 9.76 3.81
CA GLU A 64 -15.25 10.65 3.34
C GLU A 64 -14.95 11.19 1.93
N ASP A 65 -14.73 12.48 1.77
CA ASP A 65 -14.39 13.14 0.50
C ASP A 65 -12.87 13.32 0.30
N LYS A 66 -12.07 12.94 1.29
CA LYS A 66 -10.61 13.01 1.22
C LYS A 66 -10.06 11.75 0.57
N CYS A 67 -8.98 11.88 -0.18
CA CYS A 67 -8.42 10.76 -0.94
C CYS A 67 -6.91 10.79 -0.93
N THR A 68 -6.30 9.59 -0.85
CA THR A 68 -4.86 9.39 -1.02
C THR A 68 -4.62 8.31 -2.06
N PHE A 69 -3.52 8.46 -2.80
CA PHE A 69 -3.05 7.47 -3.77
C PHE A 69 -1.89 6.71 -3.16
N LEU A 70 -1.89 5.38 -3.29
CA LEU A 70 -0.80 4.53 -2.85
C LEU A 70 -0.26 3.73 -4.03
N CYS A 71 1.07 3.63 -4.10
CA CYS A 71 1.75 2.76 -5.06
C CYS A 71 2.73 1.87 -4.30
N ILE A 72 2.56 0.57 -4.43
CA ILE A 72 3.38 -0.43 -3.75
C ILE A 72 4.18 -1.18 -4.83
N SER A 73 5.51 -1.08 -4.75
CA SER A 73 6.39 -1.66 -5.74
C SER A 73 6.72 -3.12 -5.44
N ASP A 74 7.09 -3.83 -6.50
CA ASP A 74 7.50 -5.23 -6.40
C ASP A 74 8.78 -5.34 -5.56
N VAL A 75 8.78 -6.26 -4.62
CA VAL A 75 9.91 -6.51 -3.72
C VAL A 75 11.21 -6.86 -4.46
N ARG A 76 11.10 -7.42 -5.66
CA ARG A 76 12.28 -7.74 -6.47
C ARG A 76 13.12 -6.51 -6.80
N TYR A 77 12.51 -5.35 -6.79
CA TYR A 77 13.17 -4.08 -7.11
C TYR A 77 13.52 -3.27 -5.86
N PHE A 78 12.90 -3.58 -4.73
CA PHE A 78 13.05 -2.79 -3.50
C PHE A 78 13.39 -3.67 -2.30
N HIS A 79 14.02 -4.80 -2.52
CA HIS A 79 14.26 -5.83 -1.52
C HIS A 79 15.05 -5.35 -0.29
N ASN A 80 15.87 -4.33 -0.45
CA ASN A 80 16.63 -3.77 0.67
C ASN A 80 15.95 -2.55 1.29
N ASN A 81 14.72 -2.26 0.91
CA ASN A 81 14.07 -1.02 1.31
C ASN A 81 12.61 -1.23 1.74
N TRP A 82 12.38 -2.23 2.57
CA TRP A 82 11.07 -2.50 3.12
C TRP A 82 10.51 -1.36 3.96
N TYR A 83 11.39 -0.52 4.50
CA TYR A 83 11.00 0.54 5.42
C TYR A 83 10.35 1.73 4.73
N ASN A 84 10.58 1.90 3.44
CA ASN A 84 10.06 3.04 2.68
C ASN A 84 9.65 2.63 1.27
N ASN A 85 9.01 1.46 1.12
CA ASN A 85 8.65 0.93 -0.20
C ASN A 85 7.26 1.36 -0.69
N ILE A 86 6.53 2.12 0.12
CA ILE A 86 5.19 2.57 -0.25
C ILE A 86 5.23 4.06 -0.55
N LEU A 87 4.86 4.40 -1.78
CA LEU A 87 4.62 5.79 -2.15
C LEU A 87 3.19 6.14 -1.78
N VAL A 88 3.03 7.20 -0.99
CA VAL A 88 1.72 7.77 -0.66
C VAL A 88 1.68 9.20 -1.18
N ARG A 89 0.55 9.58 -1.75
CA ARG A 89 0.39 10.90 -2.34
C ARG A 89 -1.04 11.40 -2.12
N THR A 90 -1.20 12.70 -1.88
CA THR A 90 -2.53 13.29 -1.81
C THR A 90 -3.19 13.23 -3.19
N ALA A 91 -4.48 13.02 -3.22
CA ALA A 91 -5.25 12.95 -4.46
C ALA A 91 -6.55 13.73 -4.31
N LYS A 92 -7.00 14.33 -5.39
CA LYS A 92 -8.26 15.11 -5.41
C LYS A 92 -9.47 14.17 -5.46
N HIS A 93 -9.33 13.01 -6.09
CA HIS A 93 -10.37 12.00 -6.22
C HIS A 93 -9.73 10.65 -6.54
N GLU A 94 -10.53 9.60 -6.61
CA GLU A 94 -10.08 8.22 -6.78
C GLU A 94 -9.53 7.86 -8.16
N LYS A 95 -9.42 8.84 -9.05
CA LYS A 95 -8.82 8.69 -10.38
C LYS A 95 -7.72 9.71 -10.62
N ASP A 96 -7.27 10.39 -9.57
CA ASP A 96 -6.23 11.40 -9.68
C ASP A 96 -4.85 10.75 -9.57
N TYR A 97 -4.25 10.48 -10.71
CA TYR A 97 -2.92 9.88 -10.79
C TYR A 97 -1.79 10.91 -10.93
N THR A 98 -2.12 12.20 -10.93
CA THR A 98 -1.19 13.21 -11.44
C THR A 98 -0.71 14.24 -10.45
N GLY A 99 -1.20 14.36 -9.29
CA GLY A 99 -0.83 15.48 -8.46
C GLY A 99 -0.55 15.14 -7.03
N GLY A 100 -0.30 16.14 -6.24
CA GLY A 100 -0.14 16.02 -4.81
C GLY A 100 1.30 15.89 -4.34
N GLN A 101 1.45 15.83 -3.03
CA GLN A 101 2.75 15.70 -2.39
C GLN A 101 3.08 14.24 -2.16
N ASN A 102 4.26 13.82 -2.62
CA ASN A 102 4.75 12.47 -2.43
C ASN A 102 5.33 12.29 -1.04
N MET A 103 5.06 11.13 -0.44
CA MET A 103 5.70 10.72 0.80
C MET A 103 5.94 9.22 0.73
N TYR A 104 7.06 8.75 1.27
CA TYR A 104 7.36 7.33 1.34
C TYR A 104 7.18 6.85 2.77
N THR A 105 6.62 5.65 2.91
CA THR A 105 6.37 5.06 4.22
C THR A 105 6.56 3.55 4.15
N SER A 106 6.52 2.91 5.31
CA SER A 106 6.56 1.46 5.44
C SER A 106 5.17 0.93 5.75
N LEU A 107 5.00 -0.38 5.58
CA LEU A 107 3.75 -1.03 5.92
C LEU A 107 3.40 -0.85 7.40
N GLU A 108 4.40 -0.89 8.27
CA GLU A 108 4.19 -0.69 9.71
C GLU A 108 3.68 0.70 10.04
N ARG A 109 4.21 1.72 9.35
CA ARG A 109 3.85 3.12 9.62
C ARG A 109 2.67 3.63 8.79
N LEU A 110 2.20 2.83 7.84
CA LEU A 110 1.17 3.27 6.90
C LEU A 110 -0.08 3.84 7.58
N PRO A 111 -0.68 3.19 8.59
CA PRO A 111 -1.88 3.74 9.22
C PRO A 111 -1.66 5.12 9.83
N THR A 112 -0.53 5.32 10.50
CA THR A 112 -0.17 6.61 11.10
C THR A 112 0.07 7.67 10.02
N THR A 113 0.77 7.30 8.95
CA THR A 113 1.06 8.18 7.82
C THR A 113 -0.24 8.64 7.15
N LEU A 114 -1.15 7.72 6.88
CA LEU A 114 -2.44 8.03 6.25
C LEU A 114 -3.30 8.92 7.13
N ALA A 115 -3.37 8.63 8.42
CA ALA A 115 -4.13 9.46 9.37
C ALA A 115 -3.62 10.89 9.37
N TRP A 116 -2.30 11.05 9.37
CA TRP A 116 -1.68 12.37 9.30
C TRP A 116 -1.99 13.07 7.98
N MET A 117 -1.90 12.36 6.85
CA MET A 117 -2.17 12.93 5.53
C MET A 117 -3.63 13.38 5.40
N PHE A 118 -4.57 12.59 5.86
CA PHE A 118 -5.98 12.96 5.84
C PHE A 118 -6.26 14.20 6.68
N LYS A 119 -5.59 14.32 7.81
CA LYS A 119 -5.76 15.46 8.70
C LYS A 119 -5.09 16.73 8.19
N GLU A 120 -3.85 16.62 7.72
CA GLU A 120 -2.98 17.77 7.47
C GLU A 120 -2.80 18.13 5.99
N ARG A 121 -2.97 17.18 5.08
CA ARG A 121 -2.63 17.37 3.67
C ARG A 121 -3.81 17.23 2.72
N CYS A 122 -4.77 16.37 3.01
CA CYS A 122 -5.96 16.20 2.19
C CYS A 122 -7.03 17.21 2.62
N ARG A 123 -7.19 18.26 1.86
CA ARG A 123 -8.14 19.31 2.19
C ARG A 123 -9.17 19.49 1.09
#